data_20167318d98882c2a541d3af0a481135
#
_entry.id   20167318d98882c2a541d3af0a481135
#
_cell.length_a   1.000
_cell.length_b   1.000
_cell.length_c   1.000
_cell.angle_alpha   90.00
_cell.angle_beta   90.00
_cell.angle_gamma   90.00
#
_symmetry.space_group_name_H-M   'P 1'
#
loop_
_entity.id
_entity.type
_entity.pdbx_description
1 polymer ?
#
loop_
_entity_poly.entity_id
_entity_poly.type
_entity_poly.pdbx_seq_one_letter_code
_entity_poly.pdbx_strand_id
1 'polypeptide(L)'
;MFFLFFWGSLELHTFLDALELIKALKPAQPVTLDRPQAATRAAKFFVDRFPGKSLYAVKANPSPDLLRVLWASGITHYDVASIAEVRLVAETLPDATLCFMHPVKTPEAIAEAYNTHGVRVFSLDCHEELDKIVEATGAPDDLTLCVRLRVSSEHAELSLASKFGTELSDARDLLMATRQAADSLGICFHVGSQAMSPHAYVQALDRVRAAIVDASVTVDVIDVGGGFPSAYPGMQPPPLEDYFAIIDRAFESLPISYSAELWCEPGRALCAEYNSIVVRVDRRRGDQLYINDGAYGALFDAAHIGWRFPVRYLGDTRSSTLADYSFFGPTCDDIDFMAGPFPLPADIKAGDYIEIGMIGAYGAAMRTGFNGFGSSEHHTVGDEPMQSMYTGEARQHWRADNVVSINR
;
A
#
# COMPACT_ATOMS: atom_id res chain seq x y z
N MET A 1 39.05 0.57 30.37
CA MET A 1 39.17 -0.04 29.07
C MET A 1 37.86 0.18 28.38
N PHE A 2 37.74 1.33 27.66
CA PHE A 2 36.52 1.76 27.02
C PHE A 2 36.45 1.10 25.63
N PHE A 3 35.42 0.25 25.38
CA PHE A 3 35.10 -0.21 24.04
C PHE A 3 34.31 0.86 23.32
N LEU A 4 34.95 1.57 22.41
CA LEU A 4 34.30 2.40 21.39
C LEU A 4 33.66 1.47 20.35
N PHE A 5 32.33 1.35 20.38
CA PHE A 5 31.58 0.81 19.26
C PHE A 5 31.63 1.84 18.11
N PHE A 6 32.41 1.55 17.09
CA PHE A 6 32.29 2.19 15.80
C PHE A 6 30.97 1.76 15.15
N TRP A 7 29.97 2.59 15.23
CA TRP A 7 28.88 2.56 14.27
C TRP A 7 29.44 3.12 12.95
N GLY A 8 29.70 2.26 11.98
CA GLY A 8 29.93 2.70 10.62
C GLY A 8 28.66 3.38 10.12
N SER A 9 28.68 4.70 10.02
CA SER A 9 27.70 5.46 9.27
C SER A 9 27.80 5.01 7.81
N LEU A 10 26.84 4.19 7.36
CA LEU A 10 26.48 4.17 5.95
C LEU A 10 26.01 5.59 5.65
N GLU A 11 26.87 6.40 5.01
CA GLU A 11 26.46 7.65 4.40
C GLU A 11 25.37 7.27 3.38
N LEU A 12 24.11 7.49 3.72
CA LEU A 12 23.00 7.45 2.79
C LEU A 12 23.29 8.53 1.74
N HIS A 13 23.83 8.12 0.60
CA HIS A 13 24.03 9.05 -0.51
C HIS A 13 22.66 9.56 -0.95
N THR A 14 22.36 10.79 -0.56
CA THR A 14 21.14 11.49 -0.96
C THR A 14 21.46 12.26 -2.24
N PHE A 15 20.75 11.95 -3.31
CA PHE A 15 20.80 12.68 -4.56
C PHE A 15 19.69 13.73 -4.62
N LEU A 16 19.88 14.79 -5.38
CA LEU A 16 18.81 15.77 -5.58
C LEU A 16 17.63 15.15 -6.32
N ASP A 17 17.93 14.37 -7.37
CA ASP A 17 16.94 13.71 -8.21
C ASP A 17 17.52 12.48 -8.93
N ALA A 18 16.68 11.80 -9.71
CA ALA A 18 17.06 10.65 -10.52
C ALA A 18 18.13 10.97 -11.57
N LEU A 19 18.13 12.20 -12.12
CA LEU A 19 19.08 12.60 -13.16
C LEU A 19 20.50 12.77 -12.60
N GLU A 20 20.62 13.37 -11.40
CA GLU A 20 21.91 13.45 -10.71
C GLU A 20 22.45 12.04 -10.43
N LEU A 21 21.59 11.13 -9.94
CA LEU A 21 21.99 9.76 -9.68
C LEU A 21 22.54 9.06 -10.94
N ILE A 22 21.83 9.11 -12.07
CA ILE A 22 22.31 8.44 -13.29
C ILE A 22 23.59 9.05 -13.84
N LYS A 23 23.79 10.37 -13.70
CA LYS A 23 25.05 11.04 -14.10
C LYS A 23 26.23 10.58 -13.25
N ALA A 24 25.99 10.37 -11.94
CA ALA A 24 27.01 9.93 -11.01
C ALA A 24 27.33 8.43 -11.13
N LEU A 25 26.31 7.58 -11.18
CA LEU A 25 26.47 6.13 -11.04
C LEU A 25 26.42 5.36 -12.36
N LYS A 26 25.66 5.83 -13.35
CA LYS A 26 25.39 5.11 -14.62
C LYS A 26 25.02 3.65 -14.37
N PRO A 27 23.96 3.38 -13.58
CA PRO A 27 23.71 2.06 -13.02
C PRO A 27 23.42 1.03 -14.12
N ALA A 28 24.05 -0.17 -13.98
CA ALA A 28 23.78 -1.29 -14.87
C ALA A 28 22.56 -2.10 -14.43
N GLN A 29 22.22 -2.03 -13.13
CA GLN A 29 21.06 -2.68 -12.53
C GLN A 29 19.94 -1.66 -12.26
N PRO A 30 18.70 -2.09 -12.08
CA PRO A 30 17.63 -1.20 -11.65
C PRO A 30 17.95 -0.54 -10.30
N VAL A 31 17.55 0.71 -10.14
CA VAL A 31 17.75 1.46 -8.89
C VAL A 31 16.41 1.96 -8.37
N THR A 32 16.06 1.59 -7.15
CA THR A 32 14.89 2.12 -6.46
C THR A 32 15.24 3.45 -5.78
N LEU A 33 14.43 4.47 -6.02
CA LEU A 33 14.57 5.78 -5.40
C LEU A 33 13.52 5.93 -4.30
N ASP A 34 13.99 6.27 -3.11
CA ASP A 34 13.18 6.45 -1.91
C ASP A 34 12.95 7.94 -1.65
N ARG A 35 11.69 8.34 -1.40
CA ARG A 35 11.25 9.71 -1.09
C ARG A 35 10.59 9.78 0.29
N PRO A 36 11.38 9.79 1.39
CA PRO A 36 10.83 9.81 2.74
C PRO A 36 9.87 10.98 2.99
N GLN A 37 10.13 12.13 2.37
CA GLN A 37 9.27 13.32 2.47
C GLN A 37 7.85 13.08 1.90
N ALA A 38 7.71 12.26 0.86
CA ALA A 38 6.41 11.92 0.28
C ALA A 38 5.59 11.04 1.24
N ALA A 39 6.21 10.00 1.81
CA ALA A 39 5.57 9.15 2.83
C ALA A 39 5.23 9.94 4.10
N THR A 40 6.09 10.86 4.54
CA THR A 40 5.82 11.76 5.67
C THR A 40 4.59 12.62 5.42
N ARG A 41 4.44 13.21 4.22
CA ARG A 41 3.24 13.99 3.85
C ARG A 41 1.98 13.14 3.88
N ALA A 42 2.03 11.96 3.27
CA ALA A 42 0.92 11.04 3.24
C ALA A 42 0.47 10.62 4.64
N ALA A 43 1.43 10.23 5.50
CA ALA A 43 1.16 9.84 6.88
C ALA A 43 0.53 10.98 7.68
N LYS A 44 1.13 12.17 7.65
CA LYS A 44 0.59 13.35 8.34
C LYS A 44 -0.80 13.72 7.86
N PHE A 45 -1.06 13.61 6.56
CA PHE A 45 -2.39 13.88 6.02
C PHE A 45 -3.45 12.95 6.63
N PHE A 46 -3.17 11.65 6.74
CA PHE A 46 -4.07 10.70 7.38
C PHE A 46 -4.19 10.96 8.89
N VAL A 47 -3.08 11.14 9.60
CA VAL A 47 -3.07 11.40 11.06
C VAL A 47 -3.85 12.67 11.41
N ASP A 48 -3.70 13.73 10.61
CA ASP A 48 -4.30 15.04 10.91
C ASP A 48 -5.76 15.16 10.45
N ARG A 49 -6.22 14.35 9.47
CA ARG A 49 -7.50 14.58 8.79
C ARG A 49 -8.48 13.41 8.83
N PHE A 50 -8.00 12.17 8.95
CA PHE A 50 -8.92 11.05 9.10
C PHE A 50 -9.54 11.09 10.50
N PRO A 51 -10.89 10.98 10.65
CA PRO A 51 -11.58 11.15 11.94
C PRO A 51 -11.48 9.90 12.82
N GLY A 52 -10.34 9.23 12.84
CA GLY A 52 -10.13 7.98 13.58
C GLY A 52 -8.69 7.53 13.53
N LYS A 53 -8.45 6.25 13.76
CA LYS A 53 -7.11 5.63 13.73
C LYS A 53 -6.76 5.13 12.34
N SER A 54 -5.55 5.40 11.88
CA SER A 54 -5.01 4.86 10.64
C SER A 54 -4.02 3.76 10.94
N LEU A 55 -4.27 2.56 10.42
CA LEU A 55 -3.41 1.38 10.49
C LEU A 55 -2.68 1.24 9.16
N TYR A 56 -1.37 1.28 9.14
CA TYR A 56 -0.64 1.04 7.89
C TYR A 56 -0.72 -0.42 7.47
N ALA A 57 -1.23 -0.68 6.26
CA ALA A 57 -1.29 -2.03 5.69
C ALA A 57 0.10 -2.45 5.17
N VAL A 58 0.85 -3.20 5.99
CA VAL A 58 2.27 -3.56 5.77
C VAL A 58 2.48 -4.30 4.45
N LYS A 59 1.53 -5.13 4.04
CA LYS A 59 1.54 -5.85 2.74
C LYS A 59 1.77 -4.96 1.52
N ALA A 60 1.44 -3.67 1.60
CA ALA A 60 1.63 -2.75 0.49
C ALA A 60 3.12 -2.44 0.24
N ASN A 61 3.89 -2.28 1.30
CA ASN A 61 5.35 -2.10 1.24
C ASN A 61 5.97 -2.39 2.62
N PRO A 62 6.61 -3.55 2.81
CA PRO A 62 7.15 -3.97 4.10
C PRO A 62 8.56 -3.42 4.39
N SER A 63 9.03 -2.39 3.67
CA SER A 63 10.37 -1.82 3.88
C SER A 63 10.53 -1.29 5.32
N PRO A 64 11.56 -1.72 6.08
CA PRO A 64 11.84 -1.19 7.41
C PRO A 64 12.06 0.32 7.44
N ASP A 65 12.64 0.89 6.40
CA ASP A 65 12.87 2.34 6.32
C ASP A 65 11.57 3.11 6.15
N LEU A 66 10.65 2.61 5.31
CA LEU A 66 9.31 3.17 5.21
C LEU A 66 8.55 3.06 6.54
N LEU A 67 8.60 1.90 7.20
CA LEU A 67 7.95 1.71 8.51
C LEU A 67 8.43 2.74 9.52
N ARG A 68 9.75 3.01 9.60
CA ARG A 68 10.33 4.05 10.48
C ARG A 68 9.86 5.46 10.11
N VAL A 69 9.76 5.77 8.82
CA VAL A 69 9.25 7.07 8.33
C VAL A 69 7.79 7.27 8.73
N LEU A 70 6.94 6.25 8.54
CA LEU A 70 5.53 6.30 8.91
C LEU A 70 5.34 6.45 10.42
N TRP A 71 6.10 5.68 11.22
CA TRP A 71 6.12 5.79 12.68
C TRP A 71 6.50 7.20 13.16
N ALA A 72 7.61 7.72 12.65
CA ALA A 72 8.07 9.08 12.97
C ALA A 72 7.07 10.17 12.54
N SER A 73 6.16 9.84 11.63
CA SER A 73 5.11 10.74 11.12
C SER A 73 3.77 10.58 11.85
N GLY A 74 3.68 9.69 12.87
CA GLY A 74 2.52 9.53 13.74
C GLY A 74 1.63 8.31 13.44
N ILE A 75 1.99 7.44 12.50
CA ILE A 75 1.28 6.16 12.30
C ILE A 75 1.77 5.18 13.39
N THR A 76 0.90 4.85 14.33
CA THR A 76 1.22 4.00 15.49
C THR A 76 0.65 2.59 15.41
N HIS A 77 -0.27 2.34 14.49
CA HIS A 77 -0.94 1.06 14.31
C HIS A 77 -0.62 0.48 12.94
N TYR A 78 -0.46 -0.86 12.86
CA TYR A 78 -0.04 -1.57 11.66
C TYR A 78 -0.93 -2.79 11.41
N ASP A 79 -1.61 -2.83 10.23
CA ASP A 79 -2.29 -4.02 9.72
C ASP A 79 -1.25 -4.99 9.19
N VAL A 80 -1.12 -6.15 9.82
CA VAL A 80 -0.23 -7.25 9.43
C VAL A 80 -1.04 -8.46 8.98
N ALA A 81 -0.59 -9.11 7.90
CA ALA A 81 -1.29 -10.22 7.26
C ALA A 81 -0.64 -11.60 7.52
N SER A 82 0.54 -11.63 8.11
CA SER A 82 1.28 -12.87 8.38
C SER A 82 2.19 -12.74 9.59
N ILE A 83 2.58 -13.89 10.15
CA ILE A 83 3.56 -13.90 11.25
C ILE A 83 4.92 -13.32 10.84
N ALA A 84 5.28 -13.40 9.55
CA ALA A 84 6.48 -12.76 9.04
C ALA A 84 6.40 -11.22 9.12
N GLU A 85 5.24 -10.65 8.80
CA GLU A 85 5.01 -9.20 8.95
C GLU A 85 4.94 -8.80 10.43
N VAL A 86 4.34 -9.62 11.30
CA VAL A 86 4.35 -9.40 12.77
C VAL A 86 5.78 -9.28 13.28
N ARG A 87 6.64 -10.26 12.97
CA ARG A 87 8.05 -10.26 13.38
C ARG A 87 8.79 -9.04 12.85
N LEU A 88 8.61 -8.73 11.57
CA LEU A 88 9.25 -7.59 10.90
C LEU A 88 8.90 -6.26 11.59
N VAL A 89 7.60 -6.02 11.85
CA VAL A 89 7.18 -4.76 12.46
C VAL A 89 7.60 -4.71 13.94
N ALA A 90 7.45 -5.81 14.69
CA ALA A 90 7.87 -5.87 16.09
C ALA A 90 9.40 -5.64 16.27
N GLU A 91 10.23 -6.15 15.34
CA GLU A 91 11.68 -5.91 15.34
C GLU A 91 12.01 -4.46 14.96
N THR A 92 11.31 -3.90 13.96
CA THR A 92 11.58 -2.56 13.43
C THR A 92 11.06 -1.45 14.36
N LEU A 93 9.90 -1.67 14.97
CA LEU A 93 9.10 -0.72 15.75
C LEU A 93 8.55 -1.40 17.02
N PRO A 94 9.36 -1.58 18.07
CA PRO A 94 8.96 -2.36 19.26
C PRO A 94 7.74 -1.81 20.02
N ASP A 95 7.45 -0.52 19.89
CA ASP A 95 6.32 0.15 20.54
C ASP A 95 5.06 0.26 19.67
N ALA A 96 5.08 -0.31 18.44
CA ALA A 96 3.94 -0.27 17.53
C ALA A 96 2.81 -1.21 17.99
N THR A 97 1.57 -0.75 17.79
CA THR A 97 0.39 -1.61 17.95
C THR A 97 0.19 -2.44 16.68
N LEU A 98 0.24 -3.76 16.83
CA LEU A 98 0.05 -4.69 15.72
C LEU A 98 -1.37 -5.23 15.73
N CYS A 99 -2.03 -5.17 14.57
CA CYS A 99 -3.37 -5.68 14.34
C CYS A 99 -3.26 -6.79 13.27
N PHE A 100 -3.55 -8.05 13.64
CA PHE A 100 -3.45 -9.17 12.71
C PHE A 100 -4.75 -9.35 11.93
N MET A 101 -4.93 -8.52 10.88
CA MET A 101 -6.20 -8.34 10.18
C MET A 101 -6.45 -9.32 9.04
N HIS A 102 -5.58 -10.33 8.83
CA HIS A 102 -5.86 -11.43 7.90
C HIS A 102 -6.87 -12.41 8.51
N PRO A 103 -8.02 -12.69 7.85
CA PRO A 103 -9.09 -13.52 8.45
C PRO A 103 -8.72 -14.99 8.66
N VAL A 104 -7.71 -15.52 7.98
CA VAL A 104 -7.29 -16.93 8.08
C VAL A 104 -5.85 -17.00 8.55
N LYS A 105 -5.64 -17.59 9.73
CA LYS A 105 -4.31 -17.69 10.37
C LYS A 105 -4.07 -19.12 10.87
N THR A 106 -2.82 -19.55 10.98
CA THR A 106 -2.52 -20.83 11.63
C THR A 106 -2.52 -20.67 13.16
N PRO A 107 -2.84 -21.73 13.93
CA PRO A 107 -2.79 -21.68 15.40
C PRO A 107 -1.44 -21.22 15.94
N GLU A 108 -0.35 -21.68 15.33
CA GLU A 108 1.02 -21.33 15.71
C GLU A 108 1.30 -19.84 15.49
N ALA A 109 0.82 -19.28 14.37
CA ALA A 109 0.98 -17.84 14.08
C ALA A 109 0.18 -16.98 15.06
N ILE A 110 -1.03 -17.40 15.45
CA ILE A 110 -1.85 -16.71 16.45
C ILE A 110 -1.16 -16.76 17.82
N ALA A 111 -0.74 -17.96 18.26
CA ALA A 111 -0.08 -18.15 19.54
C ALA A 111 1.22 -17.35 19.66
N GLU A 112 2.06 -17.31 18.61
CA GLU A 112 3.27 -16.53 18.58
C GLU A 112 2.97 -15.03 18.60
N ALA A 113 2.04 -14.56 17.75
CA ALA A 113 1.66 -13.15 17.69
C ALA A 113 1.17 -12.64 19.06
N TYR A 114 0.32 -13.43 19.73
CA TYR A 114 -0.22 -13.08 21.03
C TYR A 114 0.84 -13.15 22.16
N ASN A 115 1.52 -14.30 22.32
CA ASN A 115 2.39 -14.57 23.48
C ASN A 115 3.77 -13.91 23.35
N THR A 116 4.31 -13.76 22.14
CA THR A 116 5.66 -13.27 21.91
C THR A 116 5.69 -11.79 21.52
N HIS A 117 4.74 -11.38 20.69
CA HIS A 117 4.74 -10.03 20.10
C HIS A 117 3.64 -9.12 20.65
N GLY A 118 2.83 -9.58 21.60
CA GLY A 118 1.85 -8.76 22.29
C GLY A 118 0.66 -8.33 21.43
N VAL A 119 0.40 -9.03 20.31
CA VAL A 119 -0.77 -8.76 19.47
C VAL A 119 -2.05 -9.07 20.23
N ARG A 120 -3.00 -8.14 20.21
CA ARG A 120 -4.30 -8.26 20.89
C ARG A 120 -5.48 -8.10 19.94
N VAL A 121 -5.24 -7.63 18.72
CA VAL A 121 -6.26 -7.37 17.70
C VAL A 121 -6.15 -8.44 16.62
N PHE A 122 -7.25 -9.19 16.40
CA PHE A 122 -7.33 -10.22 15.36
C PHE A 122 -8.64 -10.09 14.58
N SER A 123 -8.59 -10.28 13.26
CA SER A 123 -9.81 -10.41 12.47
C SER A 123 -10.18 -11.87 12.21
N LEU A 124 -11.47 -12.09 11.96
CA LEU A 124 -12.05 -13.40 11.66
C LEU A 124 -13.27 -13.22 10.75
N ASP A 125 -13.68 -14.28 10.04
CA ASP A 125 -14.88 -14.27 9.20
C ASP A 125 -15.73 -15.55 9.28
N CYS A 126 -15.41 -16.44 10.22
CA CYS A 126 -16.18 -17.66 10.50
C CYS A 126 -15.98 -18.14 11.95
N HIS A 127 -16.85 -19.04 12.41
CA HIS A 127 -16.79 -19.60 13.76
C HIS A 127 -15.51 -20.42 14.00
N GLU A 128 -15.04 -21.15 13.00
CA GLU A 128 -13.84 -21.97 13.11
C GLU A 128 -12.58 -21.11 13.35
N GLU A 129 -12.54 -19.90 12.78
CA GLU A 129 -11.45 -18.98 13.07
C GLU A 129 -11.56 -18.34 14.46
N LEU A 130 -12.79 -18.06 14.92
CA LEU A 130 -13.05 -17.59 16.29
C LEU A 130 -12.54 -18.62 17.30
N ASP A 131 -12.97 -19.88 17.16
CA ASP A 131 -12.58 -20.98 18.06
C ASP A 131 -11.06 -21.16 18.08
N LYS A 132 -10.43 -21.10 16.91
CA LYS A 132 -8.98 -21.19 16.76
C LYS A 132 -8.23 -20.05 17.47
N ILE A 133 -8.71 -18.80 17.36
CA ILE A 133 -8.10 -17.67 18.05
C ILE A 133 -8.21 -17.86 19.57
N VAL A 134 -9.40 -18.18 20.06
CA VAL A 134 -9.65 -18.39 21.49
C VAL A 134 -8.78 -19.54 22.05
N GLU A 135 -8.71 -20.67 21.35
CA GLU A 135 -7.86 -21.79 21.76
C GLU A 135 -6.38 -21.45 21.75
N ALA A 136 -5.87 -20.85 20.66
CA ALA A 136 -4.45 -20.56 20.48
C ALA A 136 -3.94 -19.47 21.44
N THR A 137 -4.81 -18.56 21.90
CA THR A 137 -4.48 -17.52 22.88
C THR A 137 -4.74 -17.94 24.34
N GLY A 138 -5.45 -19.04 24.56
CA GLY A 138 -5.83 -19.53 25.89
C GLY A 138 -7.05 -18.81 26.50
N ALA A 139 -7.94 -18.27 25.67
CA ALA A 139 -9.17 -17.58 26.07
C ALA A 139 -8.94 -16.42 27.06
N PRO A 140 -8.07 -15.45 26.75
CA PRO A 140 -7.84 -14.31 27.64
C PRO A 140 -9.01 -13.32 27.56
N ASP A 141 -8.99 -12.36 28.48
CA ASP A 141 -9.99 -11.27 28.60
C ASP A 141 -9.47 -9.92 28.05
N ASP A 142 -8.47 -9.95 27.13
CA ASP A 142 -7.82 -8.75 26.60
C ASP A 142 -7.83 -8.69 25.05
N LEU A 143 -8.70 -9.48 24.40
CA LEU A 143 -8.76 -9.54 22.94
C LEU A 143 -9.73 -8.52 22.35
N THR A 144 -9.27 -7.85 21.30
CA THR A 144 -10.12 -7.16 20.34
C THR A 144 -10.31 -8.06 19.12
N LEU A 145 -11.54 -8.51 18.88
CA LEU A 145 -11.86 -9.40 17.77
C LEU A 145 -12.74 -8.69 16.74
N CYS A 146 -12.24 -8.58 15.50
CA CYS A 146 -12.91 -7.88 14.41
C CYS A 146 -13.54 -8.88 13.44
N VAL A 147 -14.87 -8.91 13.38
CA VAL A 147 -15.61 -9.72 12.40
C VAL A 147 -15.55 -9.03 11.04
N ARG A 148 -14.97 -9.70 10.05
CA ARG A 148 -14.89 -9.18 8.69
C ARG A 148 -16.15 -9.48 7.90
N LEU A 149 -16.86 -8.42 7.49
CA LEU A 149 -18.03 -8.51 6.63
C LEU A 149 -17.62 -8.51 5.14
N ARG A 150 -18.32 -9.29 4.34
CA ARG A 150 -18.24 -9.23 2.90
C ARG A 150 -19.03 -8.03 2.38
N VAL A 151 -18.38 -7.18 1.61
CA VAL A 151 -18.97 -5.99 0.99
C VAL A 151 -18.72 -5.98 -0.52
N SER A 152 -19.49 -5.19 -1.27
CA SER A 152 -19.25 -4.99 -2.70
C SER A 152 -17.93 -4.26 -2.94
N SER A 153 -17.27 -4.59 -4.06
CA SER A 153 -16.08 -3.90 -4.54
C SER A 153 -16.23 -3.38 -5.97
N GLU A 154 -17.47 -3.11 -6.39
CA GLU A 154 -17.79 -2.63 -7.74
C GLU A 154 -17.19 -1.27 -8.10
N HIS A 155 -16.82 -0.48 -7.10
CA HIS A 155 -16.17 0.83 -7.27
C HIS A 155 -14.65 0.78 -7.21
N ALA A 156 -14.05 -0.40 -7.08
CA ALA A 156 -12.61 -0.59 -7.00
C ALA A 156 -12.04 -1.10 -8.32
N GLU A 157 -10.84 -0.66 -8.67
CA GLU A 157 -10.09 -1.19 -9.81
C GLU A 157 -9.71 -2.67 -9.61
N LEU A 158 -9.50 -3.10 -8.35
CA LEU A 158 -9.26 -4.49 -7.97
C LEU A 158 -10.28 -4.95 -6.95
N SER A 159 -11.16 -5.87 -7.37
CA SER A 159 -12.10 -6.53 -6.48
C SER A 159 -11.38 -7.49 -5.52
N LEU A 160 -11.73 -7.41 -4.24
CA LEU A 160 -11.22 -8.29 -3.18
C LEU A 160 -12.36 -8.97 -2.40
N ALA A 161 -13.58 -9.03 -2.97
CA ALA A 161 -14.78 -9.52 -2.30
C ALA A 161 -15.00 -11.05 -2.39
N SER A 162 -14.18 -11.78 -3.19
CA SER A 162 -14.46 -13.21 -3.47
C SER A 162 -13.90 -14.17 -2.42
N LYS A 163 -12.84 -13.77 -1.69
CA LYS A 163 -12.05 -14.71 -0.88
C LYS A 163 -12.42 -14.68 0.61
N PHE A 164 -12.72 -13.52 1.17
CA PHE A 164 -12.88 -13.31 2.59
C PHE A 164 -14.16 -12.54 2.94
N GLY A 165 -14.54 -12.67 4.19
CA GLY A 165 -15.66 -11.97 4.80
C GLY A 165 -16.92 -12.82 4.90
N THR A 166 -17.58 -12.76 6.05
CA THR A 166 -18.87 -13.42 6.29
C THR A 166 -19.99 -12.71 5.54
N GLU A 167 -20.97 -13.46 5.05
CA GLU A 167 -22.18 -12.90 4.45
C GLU A 167 -23.07 -12.27 5.53
N LEU A 168 -23.88 -11.30 5.13
CA LEU A 168 -24.79 -10.64 6.07
C LEU A 168 -25.77 -11.62 6.74
N SER A 169 -26.19 -12.68 6.02
CA SER A 169 -27.06 -13.75 6.57
C SER A 169 -26.46 -14.50 7.75
N ASP A 170 -25.11 -14.63 7.78
CA ASP A 170 -24.39 -15.44 8.76
C ASP A 170 -23.73 -14.55 9.83
N ALA A 171 -23.71 -13.24 9.60
CA ALA A 171 -23.01 -12.26 10.45
C ALA A 171 -23.61 -12.18 11.88
N ARG A 172 -24.92 -12.35 12.01
CA ARG A 172 -25.62 -12.25 13.30
C ARG A 172 -25.02 -13.19 14.34
N ASP A 173 -25.04 -14.49 14.06
CA ASP A 173 -24.61 -15.51 15.02
C ASP A 173 -23.09 -15.39 15.30
N LEU A 174 -22.30 -15.07 14.27
CA LEU A 174 -20.88 -14.84 14.44
C LEU A 174 -20.58 -13.61 15.31
N LEU A 175 -21.28 -12.49 15.11
CA LEU A 175 -21.12 -11.29 15.94
C LEU A 175 -21.49 -11.56 17.40
N MET A 176 -22.59 -12.29 17.64
CA MET A 176 -23.02 -12.65 19.00
C MET A 176 -22.00 -13.57 19.69
N ALA A 177 -21.46 -14.57 18.99
CA ALA A 177 -20.42 -15.45 19.51
C ALA A 177 -19.12 -14.70 19.79
N THR A 178 -18.70 -13.85 18.85
CA THR A 178 -17.47 -13.04 19.00
C THR A 178 -17.58 -12.06 20.16
N ARG A 179 -18.75 -11.41 20.37
CA ARG A 179 -18.99 -10.52 21.53
C ARG A 179 -18.82 -11.23 22.88
N GLN A 180 -19.16 -12.52 22.96
CA GLN A 180 -19.01 -13.30 24.20
C GLN A 180 -17.53 -13.69 24.46
N ALA A 181 -16.73 -13.82 23.41
CA ALA A 181 -15.34 -14.25 23.50
C ALA A 181 -14.32 -13.07 23.56
N ALA A 182 -14.74 -11.86 23.23
CA ALA A 182 -13.87 -10.69 23.12
C ALA A 182 -14.11 -9.69 24.25
N ASP A 183 -13.04 -9.04 24.71
CA ASP A 183 -13.12 -7.81 25.50
C ASP A 183 -13.73 -6.69 24.66
N SER A 184 -13.20 -6.48 23.46
CA SER A 184 -13.68 -5.50 22.50
C SER A 184 -14.10 -6.18 21.19
N LEU A 185 -15.34 -5.89 20.71
CA LEU A 185 -15.85 -6.37 19.44
C LEU A 185 -15.64 -5.31 18.36
N GLY A 186 -14.98 -5.70 17.27
CA GLY A 186 -14.88 -4.89 16.05
C GLY A 186 -15.69 -5.48 14.90
N ILE A 187 -16.03 -4.62 13.94
CA ILE A 187 -16.46 -5.02 12.60
C ILE A 187 -15.52 -4.39 11.61
N CYS A 188 -14.97 -5.17 10.68
CA CYS A 188 -14.11 -4.67 9.61
C CYS A 188 -14.63 -5.10 8.23
N PHE A 189 -14.19 -4.38 7.20
CA PHE A 189 -14.47 -4.71 5.80
C PHE A 189 -13.40 -4.16 4.88
N HIS A 190 -13.44 -4.51 3.60
CA HIS A 190 -12.54 -3.95 2.60
C HIS A 190 -13.26 -3.75 1.26
N VAL A 191 -13.34 -2.50 0.79
CA VAL A 191 -14.09 -2.12 -0.42
C VAL A 191 -13.39 -2.45 -1.75
N GLY A 192 -12.23 -3.11 -1.70
CA GLY A 192 -11.36 -3.37 -2.86
C GLY A 192 -10.18 -2.39 -2.92
N SER A 193 -9.18 -2.68 -3.75
CA SER A 193 -8.02 -1.80 -3.89
C SER A 193 -8.26 -0.73 -4.95
N GLN A 194 -7.78 0.50 -4.72
CA GLN A 194 -7.99 1.64 -5.60
C GLN A 194 -9.50 1.92 -5.79
N ALA A 195 -10.20 2.22 -4.70
CA ALA A 195 -11.62 2.56 -4.75
C ALA A 195 -11.79 3.96 -5.35
N MET A 196 -12.29 4.03 -6.59
CA MET A 196 -12.42 5.27 -7.35
C MET A 196 -13.63 6.12 -6.97
N SER A 197 -14.49 5.62 -6.07
CA SER A 197 -15.64 6.35 -5.55
C SER A 197 -15.74 6.19 -4.03
N PRO A 198 -15.85 7.31 -3.28
CA PRO A 198 -16.06 7.26 -1.83
C PRO A 198 -17.41 6.63 -1.43
N HIS A 199 -18.37 6.53 -2.34
CA HIS A 199 -19.67 5.86 -2.08
C HIS A 199 -19.54 4.37 -1.77
N ALA A 200 -18.42 3.72 -2.15
CA ALA A 200 -18.14 2.34 -1.74
C ALA A 200 -18.20 2.16 -0.22
N TYR A 201 -17.68 3.13 0.53
CA TYR A 201 -17.68 3.09 1.99
C TYR A 201 -19.08 3.30 2.59
N VAL A 202 -19.92 4.13 1.96
CA VAL A 202 -21.34 4.31 2.40
C VAL A 202 -22.09 3.00 2.30
N GLN A 203 -22.01 2.33 1.14
CA GLN A 203 -22.67 1.04 0.92
C GLN A 203 -22.17 -0.03 1.91
N ALA A 204 -20.87 -0.04 2.21
CA ALA A 204 -20.29 -0.95 3.18
C ALA A 204 -20.77 -0.65 4.61
N LEU A 205 -20.80 0.63 5.02
CA LEU A 205 -21.30 1.04 6.35
C LEU A 205 -22.80 0.81 6.50
N ASP A 206 -23.60 0.86 5.44
CA ASP A 206 -25.01 0.46 5.48
C ASP A 206 -25.17 -1.04 5.78
N ARG A 207 -24.28 -1.90 5.25
CA ARG A 207 -24.25 -3.33 5.60
C ARG A 207 -23.82 -3.54 7.06
N VAL A 208 -22.82 -2.78 7.53
CA VAL A 208 -22.41 -2.78 8.95
C VAL A 208 -23.58 -2.40 9.84
N ARG A 209 -24.34 -1.36 9.51
CA ARG A 209 -25.55 -0.96 10.23
C ARG A 209 -26.55 -2.12 10.31
N ALA A 210 -26.82 -2.76 9.17
CA ALA A 210 -27.77 -3.88 9.13
C ALA A 210 -27.31 -5.05 10.01
N ALA A 211 -26.02 -5.39 9.98
CA ALA A 211 -25.45 -6.44 10.82
C ALA A 211 -25.56 -6.13 12.33
N ILE A 212 -25.24 -4.90 12.74
CA ILE A 212 -25.33 -4.46 14.14
C ILE A 212 -26.77 -4.54 14.65
N VAL A 213 -27.71 -4.03 13.86
CA VAL A 213 -29.13 -4.02 14.23
C VAL A 213 -29.69 -5.44 14.33
N ASP A 214 -29.37 -6.30 13.37
CA ASP A 214 -29.83 -7.70 13.36
C ASP A 214 -29.26 -8.51 14.53
N ALA A 215 -27.95 -8.38 14.80
CA ALA A 215 -27.29 -9.06 15.90
C ALA A 215 -27.62 -8.47 17.27
N SER A 216 -28.11 -7.24 17.34
CA SER A 216 -28.37 -6.51 18.58
C SER A 216 -27.18 -6.50 19.54
N VAL A 217 -25.96 -6.30 19.02
CA VAL A 217 -24.70 -6.25 19.79
C VAL A 217 -24.15 -4.84 19.85
N THR A 218 -23.43 -4.54 20.93
CA THR A 218 -22.58 -3.33 21.02
C THR A 218 -21.23 -3.62 20.36
N VAL A 219 -20.80 -2.72 19.50
CA VAL A 219 -19.53 -2.78 18.77
C VAL A 219 -18.64 -1.64 19.22
N ASP A 220 -17.37 -1.95 19.49
CA ASP A 220 -16.38 -1.02 20.05
C ASP A 220 -15.46 -0.44 18.96
N VAL A 221 -15.32 -1.12 17.82
CA VAL A 221 -14.48 -0.70 16.70
C VAL A 221 -15.19 -0.91 15.37
N ILE A 222 -15.18 0.12 14.52
CA ILE A 222 -15.54 0.01 13.10
C ILE A 222 -14.31 0.30 12.28
N ASP A 223 -13.78 -0.72 11.60
CA ASP A 223 -12.66 -0.60 10.69
C ASP A 223 -13.14 -0.63 9.24
N VAL A 224 -13.04 0.51 8.56
CA VAL A 224 -13.47 0.64 7.17
C VAL A 224 -12.47 0.04 6.17
N GLY A 225 -11.39 -0.55 6.66
CA GLY A 225 -10.37 -1.21 5.85
C GLY A 225 -9.55 -0.26 5.00
N GLY A 226 -8.94 -0.86 3.97
CA GLY A 226 -8.17 -0.14 2.97
C GLY A 226 -9.00 0.26 1.76
N GLY A 227 -8.31 0.47 0.63
CA GLY A 227 -8.93 0.86 -0.64
C GLY A 227 -8.72 2.31 -1.01
N PHE A 228 -8.22 3.15 -0.10
CA PHE A 228 -7.90 4.57 -0.39
C PHE A 228 -6.97 4.66 -1.59
N PRO A 229 -7.36 5.44 -2.62
CA PRO A 229 -6.67 5.44 -3.89
C PRO A 229 -5.43 6.34 -3.90
N SER A 230 -4.60 6.14 -4.92
CA SER A 230 -3.56 7.06 -5.36
C SER A 230 -3.81 7.47 -6.80
N ALA A 231 -3.21 8.58 -7.25
CA ALA A 231 -3.32 9.03 -8.63
C ALA A 231 -2.34 8.25 -9.53
N TYR A 232 -2.85 7.76 -10.66
CA TYR A 232 -2.05 7.13 -11.72
C TYR A 232 -2.50 7.65 -13.09
N PRO A 233 -1.69 7.54 -14.14
CA PRO A 233 -2.10 7.91 -15.49
C PRO A 233 -3.38 7.19 -15.90
N GLY A 234 -4.44 7.97 -16.16
CA GLY A 234 -5.77 7.45 -16.50
C GLY A 234 -6.66 7.09 -15.30
N MET A 235 -6.15 7.17 -14.06
CA MET A 235 -6.92 6.99 -12.83
C MET A 235 -6.78 8.24 -11.95
N GLN A 236 -7.81 9.07 -11.94
CA GLN A 236 -7.87 10.30 -11.14
C GLN A 236 -9.02 10.22 -10.14
N PRO A 237 -8.77 9.71 -8.93
CA PRO A 237 -9.78 9.62 -7.89
C PRO A 237 -10.18 11.02 -7.38
N PRO A 238 -11.34 11.14 -6.73
CA PRO A 238 -11.66 12.31 -5.92
C PRO A 238 -10.60 12.61 -4.86
N PRO A 239 -10.54 13.85 -4.33
CA PRO A 239 -9.69 14.17 -3.18
C PRO A 239 -9.97 13.26 -1.99
N LEU A 240 -8.92 12.90 -1.23
CA LEU A 240 -9.06 12.02 -0.07
C LEU A 240 -9.94 12.63 1.03
N GLU A 241 -10.01 13.96 1.11
CA GLU A 241 -10.93 14.66 2.01
C GLU A 241 -12.41 14.30 1.75
N ASP A 242 -12.77 14.04 0.50
CA ASP A 242 -14.15 13.63 0.16
C ASP A 242 -14.44 12.22 0.71
N TYR A 243 -13.45 11.32 0.68
CA TYR A 243 -13.55 10.00 1.30
C TYR A 243 -13.74 10.14 2.81
N PHE A 244 -12.89 10.93 3.47
CA PHE A 244 -12.95 11.11 4.92
C PHE A 244 -14.28 11.71 5.37
N ALA A 245 -14.75 12.76 4.69
CA ALA A 245 -16.01 13.40 5.01
C ALA A 245 -17.24 12.50 4.80
N ILE A 246 -17.19 11.60 3.81
CA ILE A 246 -18.28 10.66 3.54
C ILE A 246 -18.25 9.51 4.55
N ILE A 247 -17.07 8.97 4.87
CA ILE A 247 -16.89 7.92 5.90
C ILE A 247 -17.36 8.44 7.25
N ASP A 248 -16.90 9.62 7.65
CA ASP A 248 -17.29 10.27 8.92
C ASP A 248 -18.81 10.40 9.06
N ARG A 249 -19.47 10.98 8.07
CA ARG A 249 -20.93 11.11 8.08
C ARG A 249 -21.66 9.77 8.14
N ALA A 250 -21.18 8.77 7.42
CA ALA A 250 -21.79 7.46 7.41
C ALA A 250 -21.57 6.74 8.75
N PHE A 251 -20.37 6.85 9.34
CA PHE A 251 -20.04 6.35 10.66
C PHE A 251 -20.90 7.00 11.76
N GLU A 252 -20.99 8.34 11.78
CA GLU A 252 -21.80 9.08 12.74
C GLU A 252 -23.30 8.73 12.69
N SER A 253 -23.75 8.19 11.56
CA SER A 253 -25.13 7.71 11.43
C SER A 253 -25.36 6.30 12.00
N LEU A 254 -24.32 5.57 12.44
CA LEU A 254 -24.44 4.26 13.05
C LEU A 254 -25.02 4.37 14.48
N PRO A 255 -25.79 3.37 14.94
CA PRO A 255 -26.40 3.42 16.28
C PRO A 255 -25.37 3.33 17.42
N ILE A 256 -24.09 3.08 17.11
CA ILE A 256 -23.00 2.90 18.08
C ILE A 256 -21.91 3.95 17.95
N SER A 257 -22.06 4.98 17.08
CA SER A 257 -21.03 5.97 16.81
C SER A 257 -20.56 6.73 18.06
N TYR A 258 -21.43 6.92 19.03
CA TYR A 258 -21.14 7.60 20.30
C TYR A 258 -20.10 6.86 21.18
N SER A 259 -19.84 5.57 20.95
CA SER A 259 -18.97 4.73 21.79
C SER A 259 -17.91 3.95 21.02
N ALA A 260 -18.09 3.77 19.71
CA ALA A 260 -17.16 3.02 18.88
C ALA A 260 -16.02 3.91 18.37
N GLU A 261 -14.85 3.31 18.20
CA GLU A 261 -13.72 3.92 17.48
C GLU A 261 -13.83 3.66 15.98
N LEU A 262 -13.48 4.66 15.18
CA LEU A 262 -13.35 4.53 13.73
C LEU A 262 -11.90 4.26 13.35
N TRP A 263 -11.67 3.20 12.56
CA TRP A 263 -10.34 2.81 12.06
C TRP A 263 -10.34 2.72 10.53
N CYS A 264 -9.13 2.82 9.93
CA CYS A 264 -8.92 2.52 8.52
C CYS A 264 -7.54 1.87 8.30
N GLU A 265 -7.39 1.13 7.17
CA GLU A 265 -6.19 0.39 6.80
C GLU A 265 -5.53 0.91 5.50
N PRO A 266 -5.07 2.18 5.43
CA PRO A 266 -4.44 2.69 4.24
C PRO A 266 -3.10 1.98 3.97
N GLY A 267 -2.98 1.36 2.78
CA GLY A 267 -1.72 0.82 2.28
C GLY A 267 -1.19 1.69 1.14
N ARG A 268 -1.76 1.52 -0.07
CA ARG A 268 -1.37 2.25 -1.28
C ARG A 268 -1.29 3.75 -1.07
N ALA A 269 -2.29 4.35 -0.47
CA ALA A 269 -2.34 5.79 -0.24
C ALA A 269 -1.13 6.31 0.57
N LEU A 270 -0.58 5.53 1.51
CA LEU A 270 0.57 5.95 2.33
C LEU A 270 1.92 5.75 1.64
N CYS A 271 2.04 4.78 0.71
CA CYS A 271 3.35 4.38 0.20
C CYS A 271 3.55 4.51 -1.32
N ALA A 272 2.51 4.71 -2.13
CA ALA A 272 2.67 4.75 -3.59
C ALA A 272 3.68 5.81 -4.05
N GLU A 273 3.66 7.00 -3.44
CA GLU A 273 4.53 8.13 -3.75
C GLU A 273 5.97 7.96 -3.19
N TYR A 274 6.17 6.99 -2.30
CA TYR A 274 7.46 6.78 -1.63
C TYR A 274 8.55 6.31 -2.60
N ASN A 275 8.22 5.43 -3.57
CA ASN A 275 9.20 4.89 -4.47
C ASN A 275 8.95 5.23 -5.94
N SER A 276 10.05 5.40 -6.65
CA SER A 276 10.18 5.22 -8.09
C SER A 276 11.31 4.24 -8.40
N ILE A 277 11.39 3.76 -9.64
CA ILE A 277 12.50 2.93 -10.11
C ILE A 277 13.12 3.55 -11.34
N VAL A 278 14.45 3.59 -11.38
CA VAL A 278 15.23 3.91 -12.56
C VAL A 278 15.60 2.62 -13.26
N VAL A 279 15.20 2.51 -14.52
CA VAL A 279 15.50 1.38 -15.39
C VAL A 279 16.32 1.84 -16.58
N ARG A 280 17.16 0.94 -17.12
CA ARG A 280 17.92 1.17 -18.34
C ARG A 280 17.22 0.50 -19.53
N VAL A 281 17.19 1.18 -20.65
CA VAL A 281 16.78 0.60 -21.94
C VAL A 281 17.95 -0.23 -22.48
N ASP A 282 17.80 -1.55 -22.50
CA ASP A 282 18.83 -2.45 -23.02
C ASP A 282 18.69 -2.67 -24.54
N ARG A 283 17.45 -2.55 -25.05
CA ARG A 283 17.15 -2.67 -26.49
C ARG A 283 15.88 -1.92 -26.87
N ARG A 284 15.86 -1.40 -28.09
CA ARG A 284 14.64 -0.89 -28.75
C ARG A 284 14.32 -1.70 -30.00
N ARG A 285 13.05 -2.03 -30.17
CA ARG A 285 12.50 -2.67 -31.39
C ARG A 285 11.18 -1.98 -31.76
N GLY A 286 11.26 -0.99 -32.66
CA GLY A 286 10.09 -0.19 -33.00
C GLY A 286 9.56 0.62 -31.83
N ASP A 287 8.36 0.33 -31.40
CA ASP A 287 7.66 0.88 -30.23
C ASP A 287 7.82 0.04 -28.96
N GLN A 288 8.68 -0.97 -28.98
CA GLN A 288 8.98 -1.84 -27.85
C GLN A 288 10.35 -1.52 -27.26
N LEU A 289 10.39 -1.30 -25.94
CA LEU A 289 11.61 -1.12 -25.17
C LEU A 289 11.84 -2.32 -24.27
N TYR A 290 13.04 -2.90 -24.34
CA TYR A 290 13.49 -3.92 -23.41
C TYR A 290 14.22 -3.24 -22.28
N ILE A 291 13.72 -3.37 -21.07
CA ILE A 291 14.25 -2.71 -19.87
C ILE A 291 14.73 -3.73 -18.84
N ASN A 292 15.59 -3.31 -17.93
CA ASN A 292 16.24 -4.20 -16.97
C ASN A 292 15.42 -4.46 -15.67
N ASP A 293 14.14 -4.04 -15.62
CA ASP A 293 13.15 -4.48 -14.61
C ASP A 293 11.82 -4.78 -15.32
N GLY A 294 10.86 -5.43 -14.64
CA GLY A 294 9.64 -5.85 -15.32
C GLY A 294 8.56 -6.41 -14.37
N ALA A 295 7.74 -7.31 -14.93
CA ALA A 295 6.61 -7.95 -14.25
C ALA A 295 7.03 -8.71 -12.98
N TYR A 296 8.19 -9.36 -13.02
CA TYR A 296 8.77 -10.09 -11.89
C TYR A 296 9.58 -9.20 -10.94
N GLY A 297 9.76 -7.94 -11.32
CA GLY A 297 10.37 -6.88 -10.54
C GLY A 297 9.32 -5.94 -9.92
N ALA A 298 9.48 -4.64 -10.14
CA ALA A 298 8.60 -3.63 -9.55
C ALA A 298 7.32 -3.36 -10.36
N LEU A 299 7.13 -3.94 -11.55
CA LEU A 299 6.08 -3.59 -12.50
C LEU A 299 4.97 -4.65 -12.61
N PHE A 300 4.72 -5.40 -11.52
CA PHE A 300 3.68 -6.43 -11.47
C PHE A 300 2.30 -5.89 -11.89
N ASP A 301 1.87 -4.77 -11.31
CA ASP A 301 0.55 -4.18 -11.60
C ASP A 301 0.45 -3.71 -13.06
N ALA A 302 1.54 -3.23 -13.67
CA ALA A 302 1.56 -2.84 -15.08
C ALA A 302 1.41 -4.04 -16.03
N ALA A 303 1.99 -5.19 -15.67
CA ALA A 303 1.96 -6.39 -16.50
C ALA A 303 0.65 -7.17 -16.35
N HIS A 304 0.21 -7.42 -15.09
CA HIS A 304 -0.88 -8.36 -14.83
C HIS A 304 -2.27 -7.73 -14.78
N ILE A 305 -2.36 -6.44 -14.45
CA ILE A 305 -3.64 -5.72 -14.38
C ILE A 305 -3.69 -4.50 -15.30
N GLY A 306 -2.64 -4.28 -16.10
CA GLY A 306 -2.62 -3.26 -17.14
C GLY A 306 -2.56 -1.83 -16.62
N TRP A 307 -2.11 -1.61 -15.38
CA TRP A 307 -1.99 -0.26 -14.85
C TRP A 307 -0.88 0.52 -15.54
N ARG A 308 -1.14 1.80 -15.76
CA ARG A 308 -0.13 2.71 -16.31
C ARG A 308 0.53 3.45 -15.17
N PHE A 309 1.86 3.50 -15.22
CA PHE A 309 2.66 4.25 -14.28
C PHE A 309 3.22 5.50 -14.96
N PRO A 310 3.40 6.63 -14.24
CA PRO A 310 4.04 7.80 -14.81
C PRO A 310 5.50 7.49 -15.12
N VAL A 311 5.97 7.94 -16.29
CA VAL A 311 7.34 7.75 -16.75
C VAL A 311 8.01 9.08 -17.03
N ARG A 312 9.31 9.14 -16.75
CA ARG A 312 10.17 10.28 -17.05
C ARG A 312 11.45 9.80 -17.74
N TYR A 313 11.73 10.33 -18.91
CA TYR A 313 13.00 10.10 -19.59
C TYR A 313 14.13 10.80 -18.83
N LEU A 314 15.25 10.10 -18.66
CA LEU A 314 16.44 10.59 -17.98
C LEU A 314 17.62 10.57 -18.96
N GLY A 315 17.85 11.67 -19.66
CA GLY A 315 18.95 11.78 -20.59
C GLY A 315 18.86 13.03 -21.48
N ASP A 316 19.76 13.09 -22.44
CA ASP A 316 19.84 14.18 -23.41
C ASP A 316 19.12 13.76 -24.69
N THR A 317 17.81 14.06 -24.78
CA THR A 317 17.06 13.85 -26.01
C THR A 317 17.13 15.07 -26.93
N ARG A 318 17.09 14.83 -28.25
CA ARG A 318 16.94 15.86 -29.26
C ARG A 318 15.51 16.00 -29.76
N SER A 319 14.67 15.00 -29.51
CA SER A 319 13.28 14.99 -29.93
C SER A 319 12.38 15.60 -28.87
N SER A 320 11.56 16.57 -29.27
CA SER A 320 10.42 17.06 -28.49
C SER A 320 9.14 16.26 -28.75
N THR A 321 9.16 15.35 -29.74
CA THR A 321 8.03 14.48 -30.08
C THR A 321 8.02 13.28 -29.17
N LEU A 322 6.87 13.01 -28.54
CA LEU A 322 6.63 11.79 -27.78
C LEU A 322 6.06 10.71 -28.70
N ALA A 323 6.40 9.46 -28.39
CA ALA A 323 5.78 8.27 -28.95
C ALA A 323 5.36 7.35 -27.80
N ASP A 324 4.34 6.55 -28.06
CA ASP A 324 3.86 5.57 -27.10
C ASP A 324 4.66 4.27 -27.21
N TYR A 325 5.11 3.78 -26.06
CA TYR A 325 5.91 2.55 -25.98
C TYR A 325 5.24 1.52 -25.09
N SER A 326 5.53 0.25 -25.37
CA SER A 326 5.37 -0.87 -24.45
C SER A 326 6.74 -1.33 -23.92
N PHE A 327 6.76 -2.00 -22.77
CA PHE A 327 7.99 -2.51 -22.17
C PHE A 327 7.99 -4.04 -22.11
N PHE A 328 9.12 -4.64 -22.44
CA PHE A 328 9.48 -5.99 -22.06
C PHE A 328 10.47 -5.94 -20.90
N GLY A 329 10.24 -6.76 -19.87
CA GLY A 329 11.19 -6.94 -18.79
C GLY A 329 12.36 -7.85 -19.18
N PRO A 330 13.29 -8.10 -18.23
CA PRO A 330 14.55 -8.79 -18.53
C PRO A 330 14.43 -10.32 -18.55
N THR A 331 13.31 -10.91 -18.09
CA THR A 331 13.19 -12.36 -17.95
C THR A 331 12.95 -13.05 -19.30
N CYS A 332 13.12 -14.35 -19.34
CA CYS A 332 12.85 -15.15 -20.53
C CYS A 332 11.36 -15.50 -20.72
N ASP A 333 10.49 -15.00 -19.84
CA ASP A 333 9.06 -15.27 -19.91
C ASP A 333 8.34 -14.22 -20.77
N ASP A 334 7.53 -14.66 -21.74
CA ASP A 334 6.76 -13.77 -22.62
C ASP A 334 5.70 -12.93 -21.88
N ILE A 335 5.28 -13.34 -20.67
CA ILE A 335 4.36 -12.55 -19.84
C ILE A 335 5.06 -11.38 -19.11
N ASP A 336 6.39 -11.30 -19.17
CA ASP A 336 7.15 -10.16 -18.67
C ASP A 336 7.00 -8.95 -19.61
N PHE A 337 5.75 -8.55 -19.80
CA PHE A 337 5.32 -7.54 -20.75
C PHE A 337 4.34 -6.54 -20.13
N MET A 338 4.63 -5.26 -20.26
CA MET A 338 3.83 -4.13 -19.82
C MET A 338 3.33 -3.37 -21.06
N ALA A 339 2.04 -3.48 -21.35
CA ALA A 339 1.45 -2.95 -22.58
C ALA A 339 1.48 -1.41 -22.70
N GLY A 340 1.46 -0.71 -21.57
CA GLY A 340 1.44 0.76 -21.54
C GLY A 340 0.08 1.34 -21.96
N PRO A 341 0.04 2.44 -22.74
CA PRO A 341 1.17 3.16 -23.36
C PRO A 341 2.03 3.94 -22.35
N PHE A 342 3.34 3.97 -22.62
CA PHE A 342 4.29 4.80 -21.89
C PHE A 342 4.84 5.89 -22.82
N PRO A 343 4.43 7.16 -22.65
CA PRO A 343 4.85 8.26 -23.53
C PRO A 343 6.27 8.68 -23.22
N LEU A 344 7.19 8.47 -24.18
CA LEU A 344 8.61 8.78 -24.06
C LEU A 344 9.11 9.43 -25.37
N PRO A 345 10.28 10.12 -25.37
CA PRO A 345 10.84 10.72 -26.57
C PRO A 345 10.97 9.75 -27.74
N ALA A 346 10.57 10.19 -28.93
CA ALA A 346 10.58 9.35 -30.13
C ALA A 346 11.97 8.85 -30.55
N ASP A 347 13.04 9.50 -30.08
CA ASP A 347 14.44 9.15 -30.34
C ASP A 347 15.12 8.37 -29.19
N ILE A 348 14.35 7.89 -28.19
CA ILE A 348 14.86 7.03 -27.12
C ILE A 348 15.55 5.79 -27.69
N LYS A 349 16.66 5.38 -27.10
CA LYS A 349 17.51 4.29 -27.62
C LYS A 349 18.11 3.44 -26.49
N ALA A 350 18.72 2.34 -26.87
CA ALA A 350 19.51 1.52 -25.97
C ALA A 350 20.61 2.34 -25.27
N GLY A 351 20.77 2.13 -23.98
CA GLY A 351 21.65 2.87 -23.09
C GLY A 351 21.01 4.06 -22.37
N ASP A 352 19.82 4.48 -22.79
CA ASP A 352 19.06 5.53 -22.12
C ASP A 352 18.40 5.01 -20.83
N TYR A 353 18.02 5.94 -19.93
CA TYR A 353 17.37 5.63 -18.67
C TYR A 353 15.94 6.20 -18.62
N ILE A 354 15.09 5.50 -17.90
CA ILE A 354 13.71 5.88 -17.64
C ILE A 354 13.49 5.79 -16.13
N GLU A 355 12.90 6.80 -15.54
CA GLU A 355 12.31 6.70 -14.21
C GLU A 355 10.83 6.36 -14.34
N ILE A 356 10.37 5.36 -13.58
CA ILE A 356 8.98 4.95 -13.47
C ILE A 356 8.54 5.25 -12.05
N GLY A 357 7.57 6.15 -11.90
CA GLY A 357 7.10 6.65 -10.60
C GLY A 357 5.97 5.85 -10.00
N MET A 358 5.57 6.20 -8.78
CA MET A 358 4.39 5.66 -8.09
C MET A 358 4.41 4.15 -7.84
N ILE A 359 5.60 3.54 -7.75
CA ILE A 359 5.76 2.09 -7.53
C ILE A 359 5.88 1.71 -6.06
N GLY A 360 5.74 2.65 -5.12
CA GLY A 360 5.90 2.39 -3.69
C GLY A 360 4.91 1.38 -3.12
N ALA A 361 3.72 1.27 -3.72
CA ALA A 361 2.76 0.24 -3.35
C ALA A 361 2.93 -0.99 -4.24
N TYR A 362 3.15 -2.14 -3.61
CA TYR A 362 3.30 -3.47 -4.22
C TYR A 362 4.51 -3.66 -5.16
N GLY A 363 5.25 -2.62 -5.53
CA GLY A 363 6.45 -2.75 -6.34
C GLY A 363 7.54 -3.62 -5.70
N ALA A 364 7.87 -3.35 -4.43
CA ALA A 364 8.83 -4.18 -3.71
C ALA A 364 8.23 -5.50 -3.21
N ALA A 365 6.97 -5.46 -2.71
CA ALA A 365 6.31 -6.61 -2.08
C ALA A 365 6.00 -7.76 -3.04
N MET A 366 5.80 -7.46 -4.33
CA MET A 366 5.49 -8.47 -5.38
C MET A 366 6.73 -8.93 -6.15
N ARG A 367 7.89 -8.38 -5.87
CA ARG A 367 9.15 -8.70 -6.52
C ARG A 367 9.59 -10.15 -6.25
N THR A 368 10.14 -10.80 -7.27
CA THR A 368 10.65 -12.18 -7.19
C THR A 368 12.11 -12.27 -7.61
N GLY A 369 12.75 -13.40 -7.36
CA GLY A 369 14.12 -13.73 -7.84
C GLY A 369 14.13 -14.53 -9.14
N PHE A 370 13.06 -14.52 -9.94
CA PHE A 370 12.98 -15.32 -11.17
C PHE A 370 14.10 -14.96 -12.15
N ASN A 371 14.74 -15.95 -12.76
CA ASN A 371 15.93 -15.85 -13.62
C ASN A 371 17.14 -15.10 -12.99
N GLY A 372 17.15 -14.87 -11.67
CA GLY A 372 18.17 -14.09 -10.99
C GLY A 372 18.00 -12.56 -11.11
N PHE A 373 16.90 -12.11 -11.69
CA PHE A 373 16.48 -10.70 -11.69
C PHE A 373 15.68 -10.38 -10.41
N GLY A 374 15.34 -9.11 -10.20
CA GLY A 374 14.50 -8.68 -9.09
C GLY A 374 15.25 -8.06 -7.90
N SER A 375 16.57 -7.86 -7.98
CA SER A 375 17.31 -7.02 -7.05
C SER A 375 17.37 -5.57 -7.55
N SER A 376 17.33 -4.61 -6.63
CA SER A 376 17.61 -3.20 -6.92
C SER A 376 18.36 -2.58 -5.76
N GLU A 377 19.27 -1.66 -6.06
CA GLU A 377 19.87 -0.79 -5.05
C GLU A 377 18.88 0.30 -4.65
N HIS A 378 18.96 0.79 -3.41
CA HIS A 378 18.12 1.85 -2.89
C HIS A 378 18.93 3.12 -2.67
N HIS A 379 18.41 4.25 -3.13
CA HIS A 379 18.98 5.56 -2.88
C HIS A 379 17.89 6.58 -2.54
N THR A 380 18.16 7.45 -1.59
CA THR A 380 17.25 8.54 -1.22
C THR A 380 17.41 9.70 -2.20
N VAL A 381 16.28 10.30 -2.61
CA VAL A 381 16.24 11.50 -3.44
C VAL A 381 15.41 12.60 -2.79
N GLY A 382 15.76 13.85 -3.11
CA GLY A 382 15.12 15.04 -2.54
C GLY A 382 14.00 15.64 -3.40
N ASP A 383 13.80 15.16 -4.64
CA ASP A 383 12.78 15.68 -5.54
C ASP A 383 11.36 15.19 -5.19
N GLU A 384 10.35 15.84 -5.76
CA GLU A 384 8.96 15.47 -5.61
C GLU A 384 8.60 14.23 -6.44
N PRO A 385 7.62 13.41 -5.98
CA PRO A 385 7.08 12.33 -6.79
C PRO A 385 6.41 12.87 -8.06
N MET A 386 6.36 12.07 -9.12
CA MET A 386 5.77 12.49 -10.41
C MET A 386 4.28 12.81 -10.33
N GLN A 387 3.58 12.24 -9.38
CA GLN A 387 2.16 12.51 -9.07
C GLN A 387 1.98 12.50 -7.57
N SER A 388 1.03 13.31 -7.06
CA SER A 388 0.72 13.34 -5.63
C SER A 388 -0.76 13.61 -5.38
N MET A 389 -1.31 12.94 -4.36
CA MET A 389 -2.63 13.20 -3.80
C MET A 389 -2.59 14.26 -2.67
N TYR A 390 -1.40 14.65 -2.21
CA TYR A 390 -1.19 15.39 -0.95
C TYR A 390 -0.69 16.82 -1.13
N THR A 391 -0.50 17.27 -2.36
CA THR A 391 -0.14 18.67 -2.65
C THR A 391 -1.38 19.44 -3.06
N GLY A 392 -1.53 20.70 -2.60
CA GLY A 392 -2.66 21.58 -2.96
C GLY A 392 -2.79 21.86 -4.46
N GLU A 393 -1.78 21.46 -5.26
CA GLU A 393 -1.73 21.51 -6.72
C GLU A 393 -2.12 20.20 -7.40
N ALA A 394 -2.58 19.19 -6.69
CA ALA A 394 -2.99 17.88 -7.22
C ALA A 394 -4.13 17.97 -8.28
N ARG A 395 -4.64 19.16 -8.54
CA ARG A 395 -5.56 19.46 -9.66
C ARG A 395 -4.87 19.82 -10.96
N GLN A 396 -3.54 19.80 -11.03
CA GLN A 396 -2.87 19.96 -12.32
C GLN A 396 -3.08 18.69 -13.13
N HIS A 397 -3.96 18.83 -14.12
CA HIS A 397 -4.15 17.85 -15.18
C HIS A 397 -2.81 17.32 -15.64
N TRP A 398 -2.64 16.00 -15.60
CA TRP A 398 -1.56 15.34 -16.29
C TRP A 398 -1.54 15.85 -17.74
N ARG A 399 -0.63 16.76 -18.04
CA ARG A 399 -0.31 17.16 -19.42
C ARG A 399 0.86 16.32 -19.87
N ALA A 400 0.87 15.97 -21.14
CA ALA A 400 1.94 15.25 -21.82
C ALA A 400 3.33 15.97 -21.77
N ASP A 401 3.47 16.97 -20.92
CA ASP A 401 4.63 17.87 -20.80
C ASP A 401 5.72 17.35 -19.84
N ASN A 402 5.66 16.07 -19.41
CA ASN A 402 6.68 15.48 -18.52
C ASN A 402 8.02 15.18 -19.21
N VAL A 403 8.33 15.89 -20.29
CA VAL A 403 9.69 15.97 -20.80
C VAL A 403 10.36 17.18 -20.14
N VAL A 404 11.08 16.94 -19.05
CA VAL A 404 12.02 17.96 -18.55
C VAL A 404 13.17 18.03 -19.55
N SER A 405 13.07 18.95 -20.51
CA SER A 405 14.21 19.31 -21.34
C SER A 405 15.25 19.99 -20.47
N ILE A 406 16.40 19.39 -20.34
CA ILE A 406 17.55 19.99 -19.68
C ILE A 406 18.15 20.99 -20.64
N ASN A 407 17.59 22.21 -20.68
CA ASN A 407 18.26 23.37 -21.16
C ASN A 407 18.51 24.29 -19.96
N ARG A 408 19.64 24.06 -19.29
CA ARG A 408 20.46 25.11 -18.66
C ARG A 408 21.83 24.58 -18.32
#